data_cd2050a0ea7da1d0d91358486d2f41a6
#
_entry.id   cd2050a0ea7da1d0d91358486d2f41a6
#
_cell.length_a   1.000
_cell.length_b   1.000
_cell.length_c   1.000
_cell.angle_alpha   90.00
_cell.angle_beta   90.00
_cell.angle_gamma   90.00
#
_symmetry.space_group_name_H-M   'P 1'
#
loop_
_entity.id
_entity.type
_entity.pdbx_description
1 polymer ?
#
loop_
_entity_poly.entity_id
_entity_poly.type
_entity_poly.pdbx_seq_one_letter_code
_entity_poly.pdbx_strand_id
1 'polypeptide(L)'
;MTATSTPGAWQLARRADRLNPSTIREILKITERPGIISLAGGLPSADTFPVAAMQEATARVLRDQPREALQYAASEGYAPLREWVAGELATQGLACDASQVLITTGSQQGLDLVGKVLIDPGSTVAVESPTYLGALQAFAPYEPEFCAVEGDDDGPLPQSLDAACAGRDKPRFVYLLPNFQNPTGRCVSAERRLALVDRAAALGLPIVEDNPYGDLWFDTPPPPPLSARAGVGVGVCDGGVDGGVGGAVYLGSFSKVLAPGLRLGYLVAPKAIYPKLLQAKQAADLHTPGFNQRVVYEVIKNGFLTQHVPTIRARYKLQRDAMSGALDRHMQRLVAGGCRWQVPVGGMFFWLTLPPHIDAAALLPRAVEAGMAYVPGSAFFPHGGHANTLRLSFVTASPQQIDTAVAALAQALASA
;
A
#
# COMPACT_ATOMS: atom_id res chain seq x y z
N MET A 1 -9.79 -31.17 -4.43
CA MET A 1 -11.12 -30.79 -4.93
C MET A 1 -11.07 -30.87 -6.44
N THR A 2 -11.81 -31.77 -7.04
CA THR A 2 -11.88 -31.99 -8.49
C THR A 2 -12.58 -30.80 -9.15
N ALA A 3 -11.88 -30.15 -10.07
CA ALA A 3 -12.42 -29.08 -10.89
C ALA A 3 -13.64 -29.62 -11.66
N THR A 4 -14.83 -29.13 -11.33
CA THR A 4 -16.02 -29.34 -12.16
C THR A 4 -15.86 -28.51 -13.41
N SER A 5 -15.46 -29.15 -14.50
CA SER A 5 -15.46 -28.55 -15.84
C SER A 5 -16.90 -28.19 -16.20
N THR A 6 -17.24 -26.92 -16.23
CA THR A 6 -18.49 -26.45 -16.85
C THR A 6 -18.43 -26.78 -18.33
N PRO A 7 -19.42 -27.50 -18.89
CA PRO A 7 -19.48 -27.72 -20.33
C PRO A 7 -19.91 -26.42 -21.00
N GLY A 8 -18.95 -25.62 -21.45
CA GLY A 8 -19.17 -24.35 -22.10
C GLY A 8 -18.02 -24.03 -23.06
N ALA A 9 -18.28 -23.19 -24.08
CA ALA A 9 -17.34 -22.80 -25.11
C ALA A 9 -16.10 -22.04 -24.59
N TRP A 10 -16.05 -21.71 -23.30
CA TRP A 10 -15.00 -20.91 -22.68
C TRP A 10 -13.97 -21.78 -21.97
N GLN A 11 -12.73 -21.71 -22.43
CA GLN A 11 -11.57 -22.30 -21.77
C GLN A 11 -10.79 -21.21 -21.05
N LEU A 12 -10.70 -21.32 -19.72
CA LEU A 12 -9.94 -20.37 -18.92
C LEU A 12 -8.43 -20.54 -19.13
N ALA A 13 -7.69 -19.45 -19.08
CA ALA A 13 -6.23 -19.50 -19.03
C ALA A 13 -5.77 -20.10 -17.70
N ARG A 14 -4.66 -20.86 -17.69
CA ARG A 14 -4.09 -21.50 -16.48
C ARG A 14 -3.90 -20.50 -15.34
N ARG A 15 -3.43 -19.29 -15.63
CA ARG A 15 -3.24 -18.22 -14.63
C ARG A 15 -4.54 -17.77 -13.95
N ALA A 16 -5.71 -18.02 -14.54
CA ALA A 16 -6.98 -17.70 -13.93
C ALA A 16 -7.23 -18.49 -12.63
N ASP A 17 -6.62 -19.66 -12.48
CA ASP A 17 -6.67 -20.48 -11.26
C ASP A 17 -5.93 -19.81 -10.08
N ARG A 18 -5.05 -18.84 -10.37
CA ARG A 18 -4.35 -18.03 -9.35
C ARG A 18 -5.14 -16.81 -8.89
N LEU A 19 -6.25 -16.49 -9.56
CA LEU A 19 -7.12 -15.37 -9.19
C LEU A 19 -8.07 -15.82 -8.07
N ASN A 20 -7.77 -15.41 -6.85
CA ASN A 20 -8.61 -15.69 -5.70
C ASN A 20 -9.43 -14.45 -5.32
N PRO A 21 -10.65 -14.62 -4.77
CA PRO A 21 -11.40 -13.51 -4.19
C PRO A 21 -10.55 -12.78 -3.14
N SER A 22 -10.67 -11.46 -3.10
CA SER A 22 -9.98 -10.68 -2.08
C SER A 22 -10.53 -11.00 -0.69
N THR A 23 -9.70 -11.58 0.18
CA THR A 23 -10.05 -11.87 1.58
C THR A 23 -10.62 -10.64 2.29
N ILE A 24 -10.05 -9.45 2.04
CA ILE A 24 -10.55 -8.19 2.61
C ILE A 24 -11.97 -7.91 2.09
N ARG A 25 -12.26 -8.12 0.80
CA ARG A 25 -13.60 -7.89 0.24
C ARG A 25 -14.64 -8.84 0.82
N GLU A 26 -14.29 -10.11 1.03
CA GLU A 26 -15.20 -11.06 1.67
C GLU A 26 -15.52 -10.65 3.11
N ILE A 27 -14.52 -10.18 3.87
CA ILE A 27 -14.73 -9.63 5.22
C ILE A 27 -15.56 -8.36 5.17
N LEU A 28 -15.31 -7.46 4.22
CA LEU A 28 -16.09 -6.21 4.08
C LEU A 28 -17.57 -6.48 3.81
N LYS A 29 -17.94 -7.52 3.03
CA LYS A 29 -19.34 -7.92 2.86
C LYS A 29 -20.03 -8.27 4.18
N ILE A 30 -19.31 -8.89 5.12
CA ILE A 30 -19.81 -9.20 6.46
C ILE A 30 -20.04 -7.92 7.26
N THR A 31 -19.16 -6.92 7.09
CA THR A 31 -19.21 -5.67 7.85
C THR A 31 -20.25 -4.66 7.34
N GLU A 32 -20.88 -4.92 6.19
CA GLU A 32 -22.02 -4.12 5.69
C GLU A 32 -23.32 -4.37 6.49
N ARG A 33 -23.33 -5.37 7.39
CA ARG A 33 -24.49 -5.66 8.24
C ARG A 33 -24.70 -4.55 9.27
N PRO A 34 -25.94 -4.10 9.50
CA PRO A 34 -26.24 -3.10 10.54
C PRO A 34 -25.76 -3.55 11.93
N GLY A 35 -25.19 -2.62 12.69
CA GLY A 35 -24.75 -2.88 14.06
C GLY A 35 -23.32 -3.37 14.21
N ILE A 36 -22.59 -3.63 13.12
CA ILE A 36 -21.18 -4.03 13.17
C ILE A 36 -20.27 -2.80 13.00
N ILE A 37 -19.37 -2.58 13.96
CA ILE A 37 -18.31 -1.57 13.86
C ILE A 37 -17.14 -2.19 13.11
N SER A 38 -16.90 -1.73 11.87
CA SER A 38 -15.84 -2.27 11.03
C SER A 38 -14.51 -1.57 11.30
N LEU A 39 -13.57 -2.30 11.88
CA LEU A 39 -12.15 -1.95 11.95
C LEU A 39 -11.31 -2.74 10.92
N ALA A 40 -11.98 -3.38 9.94
CA ALA A 40 -11.35 -4.21 8.93
C ALA A 40 -10.88 -3.42 7.70
N GLY A 41 -11.62 -2.39 7.31
CA GLY A 41 -11.40 -1.66 6.05
C GLY A 41 -10.10 -0.87 6.01
N GLY A 42 -9.43 -0.87 4.87
CA GLY A 42 -8.28 0.02 4.59
C GLY A 42 -8.70 1.30 3.84
N LEU A 43 -9.95 1.75 4.02
CA LEU A 43 -10.49 2.95 3.39
C LEU A 43 -10.10 4.20 4.20
N PRO A 44 -9.73 5.32 3.55
CA PRO A 44 -9.61 6.59 4.24
C PRO A 44 -10.98 7.08 4.73
N SER A 45 -11.01 7.93 5.76
CA SER A 45 -12.25 8.53 6.25
C SER A 45 -12.90 9.42 5.18
N ALA A 46 -14.16 9.18 4.87
CA ALA A 46 -14.91 10.00 3.92
C ALA A 46 -15.06 11.46 4.38
N ASP A 47 -15.03 11.69 5.69
CA ASP A 47 -15.09 13.04 6.28
C ASP A 47 -13.85 13.89 5.97
N THR A 48 -12.79 13.27 5.46
CA THR A 48 -11.56 13.97 5.04
C THR A 48 -11.53 14.31 3.56
N PHE A 49 -12.57 13.96 2.77
CA PHE A 49 -12.56 14.24 1.35
C PHE A 49 -12.81 15.73 1.08
N PRO A 50 -11.99 16.38 0.24
CA PRO A 50 -12.09 17.81 -0.02
C PRO A 50 -13.18 18.13 -1.06
N VAL A 51 -14.46 17.83 -0.72
CA VAL A 51 -15.59 17.89 -1.68
C VAL A 51 -15.74 19.26 -2.31
N ALA A 52 -15.66 20.35 -1.52
CA ALA A 52 -15.80 21.71 -2.05
C ALA A 52 -14.69 22.05 -3.06
N ALA A 53 -13.43 21.73 -2.76
CA ALA A 53 -12.31 21.94 -3.66
C ALA A 53 -12.46 21.12 -4.97
N MET A 54 -12.97 19.89 -4.85
CA MET A 54 -13.25 19.04 -6.01
C MET A 54 -14.37 19.59 -6.87
N GLN A 55 -15.44 20.10 -6.28
CA GLN A 55 -16.55 20.74 -7.02
C GLN A 55 -16.06 21.95 -7.81
N GLU A 56 -15.30 22.84 -7.16
CA GLU A 56 -14.74 24.03 -7.80
C GLU A 56 -13.76 23.67 -8.93
N ALA A 57 -12.84 22.73 -8.68
CA ALA A 57 -11.88 22.28 -9.68
C ALA A 57 -12.58 21.64 -10.89
N THR A 58 -13.60 20.81 -10.64
CA THR A 58 -14.42 20.17 -11.68
C THR A 58 -15.11 21.22 -12.56
N ALA A 59 -15.75 22.22 -11.95
CA ALA A 59 -16.40 23.30 -12.68
C ALA A 59 -15.39 24.11 -13.51
N ARG A 60 -14.20 24.37 -12.96
CA ARG A 60 -13.11 25.09 -13.65
C ARG A 60 -12.60 24.31 -14.85
N VAL A 61 -12.31 23.02 -14.70
CA VAL A 61 -11.84 22.17 -15.80
C VAL A 61 -12.85 22.12 -16.94
N LEU A 62 -14.14 21.95 -16.64
CA LEU A 62 -15.19 21.89 -17.67
C LEU A 62 -15.47 23.24 -18.33
N ARG A 63 -15.27 24.35 -17.63
CA ARG A 63 -15.41 25.68 -18.19
C ARG A 63 -14.24 26.07 -19.09
N ASP A 64 -13.00 25.82 -18.62
CA ASP A 64 -11.78 26.38 -19.18
C ASP A 64 -11.11 25.47 -20.21
N GLN A 65 -11.26 24.13 -20.07
CA GLN A 65 -10.60 23.11 -20.89
C GLN A 65 -11.54 21.94 -21.25
N PRO A 66 -12.81 22.18 -21.68
CA PRO A 66 -13.79 21.10 -21.85
C PRO A 66 -13.39 20.08 -22.92
N ARG A 67 -12.79 20.54 -24.01
CA ARG A 67 -12.41 19.65 -25.13
C ARG A 67 -11.27 18.74 -24.77
N GLU A 68 -10.23 19.29 -24.18
CA GLU A 68 -9.03 18.54 -23.75
C GLU A 68 -9.34 17.62 -22.58
N ALA A 69 -10.24 18.00 -21.69
CA ALA A 69 -10.62 17.21 -20.53
C ALA A 69 -11.45 15.97 -20.88
N LEU A 70 -12.24 16.05 -21.94
CA LEU A 70 -13.15 14.99 -22.39
C LEU A 70 -12.61 14.17 -23.57
N GLN A 71 -11.44 14.53 -24.13
CA GLN A 71 -10.78 13.80 -25.21
C GLN A 71 -9.81 12.72 -24.65
N TYR A 72 -9.38 11.82 -25.51
CA TYR A 72 -8.24 10.95 -25.24
C TYR A 72 -7.01 11.75 -24.83
N ALA A 73 -6.23 11.19 -23.90
CA ALA A 73 -5.05 11.82 -23.31
C ALA A 73 -3.77 11.03 -23.63
N ALA A 74 -2.62 11.62 -23.32
CA ALA A 74 -1.34 10.94 -23.40
C ALA A 74 -1.29 9.75 -22.41
N SER A 75 -0.70 8.65 -22.83
CA SER A 75 -0.59 7.42 -22.02
C SER A 75 0.28 7.62 -20.77
N GLU A 76 1.29 8.47 -20.86
CA GLU A 76 2.15 8.88 -19.75
C GLU A 76 1.39 9.62 -18.65
N GLY A 77 0.32 10.31 -19.03
CA GLY A 77 -0.49 11.17 -18.19
C GLY A 77 -0.32 12.66 -18.51
N TYR A 78 -1.14 13.47 -17.85
CA TYR A 78 -1.21 14.93 -18.00
C TYR A 78 0.12 15.57 -17.55
N ALA A 79 0.81 16.25 -18.49
CA ALA A 79 2.16 16.76 -18.27
C ALA A 79 2.28 17.66 -17.02
N PRO A 80 1.38 18.64 -16.76
CA PRO A 80 1.48 19.45 -15.54
C PRO A 80 1.34 18.64 -14.25
N LEU A 81 0.57 17.56 -14.25
CA LEU A 81 0.47 16.68 -13.07
C LEU A 81 1.76 15.88 -12.88
N ARG A 82 2.40 15.40 -13.95
CA ARG A 82 3.69 14.69 -13.89
C ARG A 82 4.81 15.61 -13.39
N GLU A 83 4.85 16.85 -13.86
CA GLU A 83 5.78 17.88 -13.40
C GLU A 83 5.57 18.20 -11.91
N TRP A 84 4.32 18.33 -11.49
CA TRP A 84 3.97 18.53 -10.08
C TRP A 84 4.45 17.35 -9.21
N VAL A 85 4.22 16.10 -9.65
CA VAL A 85 4.68 14.90 -8.94
C VAL A 85 6.21 14.89 -8.81
N ALA A 86 6.94 15.19 -9.88
CA ALA A 86 8.40 15.25 -9.84
C ALA A 86 8.90 16.33 -8.88
N GLY A 87 8.26 17.51 -8.87
CA GLY A 87 8.56 18.60 -7.94
C GLY A 87 8.29 18.23 -6.49
N GLU A 88 7.16 17.57 -6.21
CA GLU A 88 6.80 17.13 -4.86
C GLU A 88 7.77 16.07 -4.33
N LEU A 89 8.13 15.10 -5.15
CA LEU A 89 9.09 14.06 -4.79
C LEU A 89 10.49 14.62 -4.54
N ALA A 90 10.89 15.66 -5.27
CA ALA A 90 12.16 16.35 -5.03
C ALA A 90 12.21 16.98 -3.63
N THR A 91 11.08 17.50 -3.10
CA THR A 91 11.02 18.02 -1.72
C THR A 91 11.22 16.92 -0.66
N GLN A 92 10.92 15.66 -1.01
CA GLN A 92 11.12 14.48 -0.17
C GLN A 92 12.52 13.84 -0.36
N GLY A 93 13.39 14.47 -1.17
CA GLY A 93 14.73 13.97 -1.47
C GLY A 93 14.80 12.99 -2.64
N LEU A 94 13.68 12.69 -3.31
CA LEU A 94 13.66 11.82 -4.48
C LEU A 94 13.66 12.66 -5.76
N ALA A 95 14.84 12.95 -6.30
CA ALA A 95 14.99 13.66 -7.57
C ALA A 95 14.64 12.74 -8.75
N CYS A 96 13.68 13.15 -9.58
CA CYS A 96 13.32 12.48 -10.81
C CYS A 96 12.89 13.49 -11.88
N ASP A 97 13.02 13.08 -13.16
CA ASP A 97 12.51 13.85 -14.28
C ASP A 97 11.03 13.52 -14.53
N ALA A 98 10.21 14.52 -14.92
CA ALA A 98 8.82 14.28 -15.24
C ALA A 98 8.61 13.23 -16.36
N SER A 99 9.61 13.01 -17.24
CA SER A 99 9.58 11.94 -18.24
C SER A 99 9.66 10.52 -17.65
N GLN A 100 10.04 10.38 -16.37
CA GLN A 100 10.09 9.12 -15.63
C GLN A 100 8.81 8.86 -14.83
N VAL A 101 7.92 9.85 -14.75
CA VAL A 101 6.65 9.76 -14.05
C VAL A 101 5.58 9.22 -15.01
N LEU A 102 4.91 8.14 -14.62
CA LEU A 102 3.75 7.56 -15.31
C LEU A 102 2.54 7.65 -14.39
N ILE A 103 1.49 8.36 -14.83
CA ILE A 103 0.23 8.42 -14.09
C ILE A 103 -0.53 7.12 -14.30
N THR A 104 -0.99 6.53 -13.19
CA THR A 104 -1.68 5.24 -13.17
C THR A 104 -3.08 5.34 -12.59
N THR A 105 -3.91 4.35 -12.89
CA THR A 105 -5.27 4.21 -12.34
C THR A 105 -5.18 3.65 -10.91
N GLY A 106 -4.62 4.47 -10.00
CA GLY A 106 -4.19 4.11 -8.65
C GLY A 106 -2.86 3.34 -8.66
N SER A 107 -2.19 3.28 -7.49
CA SER A 107 -0.94 2.51 -7.32
C SER A 107 -1.12 1.01 -7.59
N GLN A 108 -2.34 0.48 -7.44
CA GLN A 108 -2.67 -0.91 -7.76
C GLN A 108 -2.38 -1.25 -9.24
N GLN A 109 -2.66 -0.33 -10.16
CA GLN A 109 -2.27 -0.51 -11.55
C GLN A 109 -0.75 -0.44 -11.72
N GLY A 110 -0.07 0.43 -10.94
CA GLY A 110 1.39 0.47 -10.93
C GLY A 110 2.00 -0.89 -10.56
N LEU A 111 1.46 -1.55 -9.53
CA LEU A 111 1.86 -2.91 -9.15
C LEU A 111 1.61 -3.93 -10.27
N ASP A 112 0.43 -3.88 -10.91
CA ASP A 112 0.09 -4.76 -12.03
C ASP A 112 1.06 -4.58 -13.21
N LEU A 113 1.39 -3.33 -13.56
CA LEU A 113 2.35 -3.01 -14.62
C LEU A 113 3.76 -3.52 -14.29
N VAL A 114 4.21 -3.36 -13.04
CA VAL A 114 5.49 -3.91 -12.57
C VAL A 114 5.48 -5.44 -12.70
N GLY A 115 4.42 -6.10 -12.23
CA GLY A 115 4.26 -7.55 -12.38
C GLY A 115 4.31 -7.99 -13.83
N LYS A 116 3.55 -7.32 -14.70
CA LYS A 116 3.47 -7.62 -16.14
C LYS A 116 4.80 -7.50 -16.88
N VAL A 117 5.66 -6.57 -16.47
CA VAL A 117 6.93 -6.27 -17.15
C VAL A 117 8.09 -7.07 -16.57
N LEU A 118 8.06 -7.41 -15.28
CA LEU A 118 9.22 -7.97 -14.58
C LEU A 118 9.05 -9.43 -14.14
N ILE A 119 7.84 -9.99 -14.16
CA ILE A 119 7.58 -11.34 -13.64
C ILE A 119 7.22 -12.29 -14.79
N ASP A 120 7.99 -13.35 -14.93
CA ASP A 120 7.64 -14.54 -15.69
C ASP A 120 7.11 -15.63 -14.75
N PRO A 121 6.30 -16.58 -15.24
CA PRO A 121 5.89 -17.74 -14.44
C PRO A 121 7.08 -18.46 -13.79
N GLY A 122 7.05 -18.63 -12.47
CA GLY A 122 8.14 -19.22 -11.68
C GLY A 122 9.25 -18.24 -11.30
N SER A 123 9.19 -16.96 -11.71
CA SER A 123 10.15 -15.95 -11.23
C SER A 123 10.01 -15.75 -9.72
N THR A 124 11.11 -15.66 -9.00
CA THR A 124 11.10 -15.31 -7.57
C THR A 124 10.86 -13.81 -7.38
N VAL A 125 9.99 -13.46 -6.44
CA VAL A 125 9.73 -12.08 -5.98
C VAL A 125 9.87 -12.03 -4.46
N ALA A 126 10.78 -11.17 -3.98
CA ALA A 126 10.96 -10.94 -2.55
C ALA A 126 9.92 -9.94 -2.04
N VAL A 127 9.27 -10.26 -0.91
CA VAL A 127 8.27 -9.41 -0.27
C VAL A 127 8.46 -9.39 1.23
N GLU A 128 8.13 -8.26 1.87
CA GLU A 128 8.09 -8.19 3.34
C GLU A 128 7.20 -9.30 3.94
N SER A 129 7.51 -9.70 5.16
CA SER A 129 6.71 -10.67 5.92
C SER A 129 6.34 -10.08 7.29
N PRO A 130 5.07 -9.64 7.50
CA PRO A 130 3.94 -9.62 6.54
C PRO A 130 4.03 -8.49 5.50
N THR A 131 3.24 -8.59 4.41
CA THR A 131 3.24 -7.64 3.31
C THR A 131 1.83 -7.20 2.91
N TYR A 132 1.74 -6.21 2.01
CA TYR A 132 0.46 -5.72 1.49
C TYR A 132 -0.23 -6.77 0.62
N LEU A 133 -1.42 -7.20 1.05
CA LEU A 133 -2.22 -8.21 0.34
C LEU A 133 -2.53 -7.80 -1.11
N GLY A 134 -2.73 -6.50 -1.38
CA GLY A 134 -2.99 -6.01 -2.73
C GLY A 134 -1.80 -6.17 -3.68
N ALA A 135 -0.56 -6.17 -3.17
CA ALA A 135 0.62 -6.48 -3.97
C ALA A 135 0.69 -7.97 -4.32
N LEU A 136 0.46 -8.85 -3.33
CA LEU A 136 0.37 -10.30 -3.59
C LEU A 136 -0.69 -10.62 -4.65
N GLN A 137 -1.86 -9.96 -4.56
CA GLN A 137 -2.95 -10.12 -5.54
C GLN A 137 -2.61 -9.54 -6.92
N ALA A 138 -1.88 -8.41 -6.99
CA ALA A 138 -1.46 -7.84 -8.27
C ALA A 138 -0.43 -8.72 -9.00
N PHE A 139 0.45 -9.37 -8.24
CA PHE A 139 1.50 -10.22 -8.79
C PHE A 139 1.04 -11.66 -9.09
N ALA A 140 0.05 -12.18 -8.37
CA ALA A 140 -0.43 -13.56 -8.50
C ALA A 140 -0.76 -14.00 -9.95
N PRO A 141 -1.37 -13.17 -10.83
CA PRO A 141 -1.66 -13.55 -12.21
C PRO A 141 -0.42 -13.84 -13.06
N TYR A 142 0.76 -13.37 -12.62
CA TYR A 142 2.04 -13.60 -13.29
C TYR A 142 2.78 -14.84 -12.78
N GLU A 143 2.14 -15.60 -11.88
CA GLU A 143 2.61 -16.87 -11.34
C GLU A 143 4.02 -16.80 -10.69
N PRO A 144 4.33 -15.78 -9.85
CA PRO A 144 5.61 -15.73 -9.16
C PRO A 144 5.72 -16.79 -8.05
N GLU A 145 6.95 -17.10 -7.67
CA GLU A 145 7.28 -17.71 -6.40
C GLU A 145 7.67 -16.60 -5.40
N PHE A 146 6.89 -16.44 -4.34
CA PHE A 146 7.22 -15.44 -3.33
C PHE A 146 8.30 -15.97 -2.39
N CYS A 147 9.25 -15.10 -2.01
CA CYS A 147 10.16 -15.35 -0.90
C CYS A 147 9.99 -14.27 0.15
N ALA A 148 9.89 -14.69 1.41
CA ALA A 148 9.68 -13.81 2.54
C ALA A 148 10.98 -13.08 2.92
N VAL A 149 10.91 -11.78 3.12
CA VAL A 149 11.94 -10.97 3.77
C VAL A 149 11.48 -10.73 5.19
N GLU A 150 12.08 -11.44 6.13
CA GLU A 150 11.76 -11.34 7.54
C GLU A 150 12.15 -9.98 8.10
N GLY A 151 11.42 -9.53 9.12
CA GLY A 151 11.60 -8.24 9.74
C GLY A 151 11.42 -8.28 11.25
N ASP A 152 11.77 -7.18 11.89
CA ASP A 152 11.53 -6.88 13.30
C ASP A 152 10.61 -5.64 13.44
N ASP A 153 10.63 -5.02 14.59
CA ASP A 153 9.80 -3.83 14.86
C ASP A 153 10.24 -2.59 14.08
N ASP A 154 11.49 -2.55 13.56
CA ASP A 154 12.02 -1.50 12.70
C ASP A 154 11.86 -1.78 11.20
N GLY A 155 11.21 -2.88 10.84
CA GLY A 155 10.95 -3.27 9.45
C GLY A 155 11.83 -4.42 8.96
N PRO A 156 11.97 -4.58 7.63
CA PRO A 156 12.72 -5.68 7.02
C PRO A 156 14.19 -5.71 7.47
N LEU A 157 14.70 -6.91 7.71
CA LEU A 157 16.11 -7.11 8.09
C LEU A 157 16.99 -7.17 6.82
N PRO A 158 18.09 -6.38 6.73
CA PRO A 158 18.97 -6.41 5.56
C PRO A 158 19.56 -7.81 5.28
N GLN A 159 19.89 -8.59 6.32
CA GLN A 159 20.39 -9.96 6.17
C GLN A 159 19.34 -10.93 5.62
N SER A 160 18.05 -10.63 5.73
CA SER A 160 16.99 -11.44 5.10
C SER A 160 17.00 -11.31 3.57
N LEU A 161 17.57 -10.24 3.02
CA LEU A 161 17.79 -10.10 1.57
C LEU A 161 18.84 -11.10 1.09
N ASP A 162 19.83 -11.43 1.91
CA ASP A 162 20.82 -12.47 1.60
C ASP A 162 20.17 -13.83 1.48
N ALA A 163 19.33 -14.18 2.46
CA ALA A 163 18.59 -15.42 2.45
C ALA A 163 17.66 -15.52 1.23
N ALA A 164 16.97 -14.43 0.89
CA ALA A 164 16.12 -14.37 -0.29
C ALA A 164 16.92 -14.56 -1.61
N CYS A 165 18.16 -14.05 -1.66
CA CYS A 165 19.03 -14.15 -2.82
C CYS A 165 19.90 -15.43 -2.87
N ALA A 166 19.98 -16.19 -1.78
CA ALA A 166 20.74 -17.45 -1.70
C ALA A 166 20.02 -18.64 -2.34
N GLY A 167 18.75 -18.47 -2.71
CA GLY A 167 17.95 -19.47 -3.40
C GLY A 167 18.47 -19.81 -4.80
N ARG A 168 17.83 -20.78 -5.46
CA ARG A 168 18.19 -21.22 -6.81
C ARG A 168 18.07 -20.09 -7.83
N ASP A 169 17.04 -19.27 -7.70
CA ASP A 169 16.75 -18.17 -8.60
C ASP A 169 16.69 -16.85 -7.79
N LYS A 170 17.57 -15.91 -8.15
CA LYS A 170 17.60 -14.58 -7.54
C LYS A 170 16.27 -13.86 -7.80
N PRO A 171 15.70 -13.19 -6.77
CA PRO A 171 14.47 -12.44 -6.96
C PRO A 171 14.61 -11.35 -8.05
N ARG A 172 13.54 -11.17 -8.83
CA ARG A 172 13.45 -10.09 -9.83
C ARG A 172 13.52 -8.72 -9.19
N PHE A 173 12.92 -8.58 -8.01
CA PHE A 173 12.94 -7.38 -7.18
C PHE A 173 12.53 -7.73 -5.75
N VAL A 174 12.73 -6.76 -4.83
CA VAL A 174 12.11 -6.77 -3.50
C VAL A 174 11.03 -5.70 -3.45
N TYR A 175 9.81 -6.06 -3.00
CA TYR A 175 8.71 -5.16 -2.74
C TYR A 175 8.70 -4.73 -1.27
N LEU A 176 8.76 -3.41 -1.04
CA LEU A 176 8.85 -2.81 0.29
C LEU A 176 7.82 -1.68 0.44
N LEU A 177 7.19 -1.59 1.62
CA LEU A 177 6.30 -0.51 2.01
C LEU A 177 6.84 0.16 3.29
N PRO A 178 7.81 1.09 3.17
CA PRO A 178 8.62 1.55 4.32
C PRO A 178 7.91 2.53 5.23
N ASN A 179 6.80 3.16 4.81
CA ASN A 179 6.09 4.17 5.57
C ASN A 179 4.75 3.67 6.06
N PHE A 180 4.59 3.54 7.39
CA PHE A 180 3.31 3.19 8.04
C PHE A 180 2.65 1.97 7.37
N GLN A 181 3.45 0.94 7.23
CA GLN A 181 3.18 -0.26 6.44
C GLN A 181 1.77 -0.83 6.64
N ASN A 182 1.17 -1.30 5.59
CA ASN A 182 0.00 -2.15 5.63
C ASN A 182 0.45 -3.63 5.54
N PRO A 183 0.32 -4.44 6.61
CA PRO A 183 -0.65 -4.27 7.69
C PRO A 183 -0.11 -3.71 9.02
N THR A 184 1.20 -3.62 9.22
CA THR A 184 1.80 -3.50 10.57
C THR A 184 1.74 -2.09 11.17
N GLY A 185 1.55 -1.05 10.37
CA GLY A 185 1.66 0.35 10.81
C GLY A 185 3.11 0.81 11.07
N ARG A 186 4.11 -0.04 10.86
CA ARG A 186 5.53 0.25 11.09
C ARG A 186 6.05 1.29 10.12
N CYS A 187 7.03 2.06 10.57
CA CYS A 187 7.81 2.96 9.74
C CYS A 187 9.29 2.56 9.85
N VAL A 188 9.91 2.26 8.72
CA VAL A 188 11.32 1.86 8.67
C VAL A 188 12.22 3.04 9.05
N SER A 189 13.13 2.86 10.00
CA SER A 189 14.05 3.90 10.47
C SER A 189 15.05 4.34 9.39
N ALA A 190 15.65 5.52 9.56
CA ALA A 190 16.61 6.05 8.60
C ALA A 190 17.82 5.11 8.43
N GLU A 191 18.35 4.61 9.53
CA GLU A 191 19.48 3.68 9.54
C GLU A 191 19.14 2.38 8.82
N ARG A 192 17.95 1.84 9.09
CA ARG A 192 17.48 0.60 8.45
C ARG A 192 17.28 0.79 6.94
N ARG A 193 16.77 1.96 6.49
CA ARG A 193 16.65 2.29 5.06
C ARG A 193 17.99 2.28 4.37
N LEU A 194 19.01 2.90 4.96
CA LEU A 194 20.37 2.92 4.42
C LEU A 194 20.92 1.50 4.28
N ALA A 195 20.81 0.70 5.34
CA ALA A 195 21.30 -0.68 5.35
C ALA A 195 20.56 -1.56 4.30
N LEU A 196 19.25 -1.39 4.13
CA LEU A 196 18.47 -2.11 3.12
C LEU A 196 18.90 -1.74 1.70
N VAL A 197 19.05 -0.45 1.41
CA VAL A 197 19.47 0.01 0.08
C VAL A 197 20.89 -0.45 -0.24
N ASP A 198 21.84 -0.27 0.68
CA ASP A 198 23.22 -0.69 0.49
C ASP A 198 23.30 -2.21 0.29
N ARG A 199 22.48 -2.98 1.04
CA ARG A 199 22.46 -4.44 0.87
C ARG A 199 21.82 -4.86 -0.46
N ALA A 200 20.68 -4.26 -0.82
CA ALA A 200 20.04 -4.52 -2.11
C ALA A 200 20.96 -4.20 -3.28
N ALA A 201 21.69 -3.08 -3.22
CA ALA A 201 22.68 -2.70 -4.21
C ALA A 201 23.82 -3.71 -4.31
N ALA A 202 24.41 -4.14 -3.18
CA ALA A 202 25.47 -5.16 -3.15
C ALA A 202 25.01 -6.51 -3.75
N LEU A 203 23.74 -6.84 -3.59
CA LEU A 203 23.12 -8.03 -4.17
C LEU A 203 22.65 -7.81 -5.61
N GLY A 204 22.69 -6.58 -6.14
CA GLY A 204 22.10 -6.24 -7.44
C GLY A 204 20.59 -6.54 -7.50
N LEU A 205 19.87 -6.31 -6.40
CA LEU A 205 18.45 -6.58 -6.23
C LEU A 205 17.67 -5.27 -6.40
N PRO A 206 16.85 -5.10 -7.45
CA PRO A 206 16.01 -3.92 -7.61
C PRO A 206 14.97 -3.79 -6.49
N ILE A 207 14.60 -2.54 -6.16
CA ILE A 207 13.59 -2.24 -5.14
C ILE A 207 12.31 -1.75 -5.82
N VAL A 208 11.16 -2.26 -5.42
CA VAL A 208 9.84 -1.69 -5.70
C VAL A 208 9.32 -1.11 -4.38
N GLU A 209 9.39 0.21 -4.26
CA GLU A 209 8.95 0.95 -3.08
C GLU A 209 7.51 1.44 -3.28
N ASP A 210 6.60 1.03 -2.40
CA ASP A 210 5.21 1.47 -2.39
C ASP A 210 4.98 2.45 -1.22
N ASN A 211 4.57 3.68 -1.53
CA ASN A 211 4.44 4.73 -0.54
C ASN A 211 3.07 5.45 -0.56
N PRO A 212 1.97 4.75 -0.30
CA PRO A 212 0.65 5.37 -0.27
C PRO A 212 0.35 6.14 1.03
N TYR A 213 1.15 5.97 2.09
CA TYR A 213 0.89 6.50 3.42
C TYR A 213 1.91 7.53 3.91
N GLY A 214 2.97 7.83 3.17
CA GLY A 214 4.10 8.65 3.62
C GLY A 214 3.70 10.03 4.17
N ASP A 215 2.62 10.60 3.65
CA ASP A 215 2.08 11.88 4.10
C ASP A 215 1.26 11.78 5.41
N LEU A 216 0.93 10.58 5.89
CA LEU A 216 0.04 10.38 7.04
C LEU A 216 0.79 10.17 8.37
N TRP A 217 1.88 10.89 8.58
CA TRP A 217 2.61 10.91 9.84
C TRP A 217 1.92 11.79 10.89
N PHE A 218 2.18 11.55 12.20
CA PHE A 218 1.49 12.28 13.27
C PHE A 218 2.35 13.35 13.91
N ASP A 219 3.56 13.01 14.34
CA ASP A 219 4.41 13.94 15.08
C ASP A 219 5.66 14.33 14.29
N THR A 220 6.25 13.39 13.57
CA THR A 220 7.48 13.55 12.79
C THR A 220 7.33 12.97 11.40
N PRO A 221 7.78 13.64 10.34
CA PRO A 221 7.78 13.08 9.00
C PRO A 221 8.68 11.82 8.94
N PRO A 222 8.34 10.85 8.07
CA PRO A 222 9.18 9.69 7.86
C PRO A 222 10.52 10.11 7.22
N PRO A 223 11.57 9.25 7.33
CA PRO A 223 12.81 9.46 6.59
C PRO A 223 12.59 9.51 5.08
N PRO A 224 13.52 10.08 4.30
CA PRO A 224 13.44 10.10 2.83
C PRO A 224 13.18 8.70 2.24
N PRO A 225 12.52 8.62 1.07
CA PRO A 225 12.27 7.34 0.39
C PRO A 225 13.53 6.51 0.18
N LEU A 226 13.42 5.18 0.22
CA LEU A 226 14.49 4.26 -0.17
C LEU A 226 14.99 4.57 -1.60
N SER A 227 14.04 4.86 -2.49
CA SER A 227 14.29 5.21 -3.89
C SER A 227 15.11 6.48 -4.06
N ALA A 228 15.13 7.38 -3.08
CA ALA A 228 15.98 8.58 -3.10
C ALA A 228 17.47 8.23 -3.11
N ARG A 229 17.86 7.12 -2.43
CA ARG A 229 19.23 6.63 -2.38
C ARG A 229 19.49 5.52 -3.41
N ALA A 230 18.53 4.62 -3.64
CA ALA A 230 18.66 3.54 -4.62
C ALA A 230 18.68 4.03 -6.06
N GLY A 231 18.17 5.24 -6.31
CA GLY A 231 18.10 5.87 -7.63
C GLY A 231 16.90 5.36 -8.44
N VAL A 232 15.98 6.26 -8.80
CA VAL A 232 14.97 6.04 -9.85
C VAL A 232 15.48 6.52 -11.21
N GLY A 233 16.75 6.93 -11.26
CA GLY A 233 17.46 7.24 -12.47
C GLY A 233 17.45 8.70 -12.92
N VAL A 234 18.13 9.59 -12.23
CA VAL A 234 18.97 10.57 -12.91
C VAL A 234 20.36 10.39 -12.34
N GLY A 235 21.25 10.03 -13.18
CA GLY A 235 22.65 10.03 -13.15
C GLY A 235 23.34 10.26 -11.83
N VAL A 236 24.22 9.32 -11.52
CA VAL A 236 25.50 9.59 -10.90
C VAL A 236 25.43 10.28 -9.53
N CYS A 237 25.42 9.48 -8.49
CA CYS A 237 26.34 9.83 -7.40
C CYS A 237 27.73 9.92 -8.04
N ASP A 238 28.45 11.08 -7.86
CA ASP A 238 29.83 11.28 -8.28
C ASP A 238 30.67 10.06 -7.91
N GLY A 239 31.04 9.27 -8.91
CA GLY A 239 31.75 8.01 -8.70
C GLY A 239 31.58 6.99 -9.82
N GLY A 240 31.01 7.40 -10.93
CA GLY A 240 31.05 6.74 -12.23
C GLY A 240 30.89 5.22 -12.23
N VAL A 241 29.67 4.72 -12.36
CA VAL A 241 29.40 3.50 -13.14
C VAL A 241 28.08 3.73 -13.87
N ASP A 242 28.15 3.91 -15.18
CA ASP A 242 27.03 3.69 -16.09
C ASP A 242 26.53 2.26 -15.85
N GLY A 243 25.29 2.12 -15.40
CA GLY A 243 24.70 0.81 -15.10
C GLY A 243 24.71 0.44 -13.61
N GLY A 244 24.32 1.36 -12.72
CA GLY A 244 24.19 1.08 -11.29
C GLY A 244 23.28 -0.15 -11.05
N VAL A 245 23.88 -1.22 -10.57
CA VAL A 245 23.25 -2.42 -10.09
C VAL A 245 22.40 -2.04 -8.87
N GLY A 246 21.09 -1.87 -9.05
CA GLY A 246 20.18 -1.52 -7.98
C GLY A 246 19.34 -0.28 -8.29
N GLY A 247 18.47 -0.34 -9.28
CA GLY A 247 17.45 0.70 -9.51
C GLY A 247 16.25 0.51 -8.62
N ALA A 248 15.46 1.59 -8.43
CA ALA A 248 14.19 1.50 -7.75
C ALA A 248 13.03 1.92 -8.66
N VAL A 249 11.87 1.28 -8.48
CA VAL A 249 10.57 1.78 -8.92
C VAL A 249 9.86 2.34 -7.68
N TYR A 250 9.38 3.57 -7.77
CA TYR A 250 8.59 4.20 -6.70
C TYR A 250 7.13 4.27 -7.10
N LEU A 251 6.23 3.91 -6.20
CA LEU A 251 4.79 3.97 -6.37
C LEU A 251 4.18 4.96 -5.37
N GLY A 252 3.36 5.88 -5.87
CA GLY A 252 2.63 6.86 -5.06
C GLY A 252 1.15 6.86 -5.35
N SER A 253 0.36 7.44 -4.44
CA SER A 253 -1.10 7.42 -4.54
C SER A 253 -1.74 8.70 -4.02
N PHE A 254 -2.72 9.24 -4.74
CA PHE A 254 -3.58 10.32 -4.26
C PHE A 254 -4.77 9.82 -3.41
N SER A 255 -4.93 8.51 -3.28
CA SER A 255 -6.10 7.91 -2.60
C SER A 255 -6.19 8.23 -1.12
N LYS A 256 -5.06 8.54 -0.46
CA LYS A 256 -5.02 8.73 1.01
C LYS A 256 -4.96 10.20 1.41
N VAL A 257 -4.57 11.08 0.50
CA VAL A 257 -4.44 12.53 0.71
C VAL A 257 -5.54 13.34 0.03
N LEU A 258 -6.29 12.73 -0.91
CA LEU A 258 -7.44 13.35 -1.57
C LEU A 258 -8.68 12.46 -1.48
N ALA A 259 -8.88 11.56 -2.46
CA ALA A 259 -10.03 10.66 -2.47
C ALA A 259 -9.73 9.39 -3.30
N PRO A 260 -10.03 8.20 -2.78
CA PRO A 260 -9.75 6.93 -3.47
C PRO A 260 -10.61 6.73 -4.72
N GLY A 261 -11.80 7.33 -4.78
CA GLY A 261 -12.71 7.25 -5.92
C GLY A 261 -12.18 7.89 -7.20
N LEU A 262 -11.21 8.78 -7.12
CA LEU A 262 -10.55 9.40 -8.28
C LEU A 262 -9.70 8.43 -9.08
N ARG A 263 -9.30 7.30 -8.45
CA ARG A 263 -8.45 6.28 -9.04
C ARG A 263 -7.18 6.86 -9.67
N LEU A 264 -6.47 7.72 -8.93
CA LEU A 264 -5.20 8.28 -9.35
C LEU A 264 -4.05 7.86 -8.44
N GLY A 265 -2.98 7.43 -9.08
CA GLY A 265 -1.67 7.14 -8.53
C GLY A 265 -0.61 7.44 -9.58
N TYR A 266 0.61 7.14 -9.26
CA TYR A 266 1.73 7.29 -10.18
C TYR A 266 2.82 6.27 -9.85
N LEU A 267 3.65 5.97 -10.84
CA LEU A 267 4.92 5.32 -10.65
C LEU A 267 6.05 6.17 -11.22
N VAL A 268 7.22 6.06 -10.62
CA VAL A 268 8.47 6.63 -11.14
C VAL A 268 9.43 5.47 -11.35
N ALA A 269 9.99 5.37 -12.56
CA ALA A 269 10.80 4.23 -12.93
C ALA A 269 12.09 4.64 -13.64
N PRO A 270 13.15 3.81 -13.54
CA PRO A 270 14.37 3.98 -14.32
C PRO A 270 14.08 4.03 -15.82
N LYS A 271 14.81 4.89 -16.55
CA LYS A 271 14.67 5.04 -18.02
C LYS A 271 14.80 3.71 -18.76
N ALA A 272 15.58 2.78 -18.23
CA ALA A 272 15.79 1.45 -18.83
C ALA A 272 14.50 0.62 -18.95
N ILE A 273 13.59 0.71 -17.98
CA ILE A 273 12.35 -0.08 -17.94
C ILE A 273 11.08 0.75 -18.23
N TYR A 274 11.16 2.08 -18.12
CA TYR A 274 10.03 2.98 -18.33
C TYR A 274 9.29 2.74 -19.66
N PRO A 275 9.98 2.60 -20.82
CA PRO A 275 9.29 2.36 -22.09
C PRO A 275 8.43 1.09 -22.08
N LYS A 276 8.85 0.04 -21.36
CA LYS A 276 8.10 -1.21 -21.25
C LYS A 276 6.89 -1.08 -20.33
N LEU A 277 7.02 -0.35 -19.24
CA LEU A 277 5.90 0.00 -18.35
C LEU A 277 4.85 0.83 -19.09
N LEU A 278 5.28 1.82 -19.90
CA LEU A 278 4.41 2.62 -20.73
C LEU A 278 3.68 1.78 -21.79
N GLN A 279 4.38 0.90 -22.50
CA GLN A 279 3.77 -0.02 -23.48
C GLN A 279 2.74 -0.96 -22.81
N ALA A 280 3.06 -1.48 -21.62
CA ALA A 280 2.13 -2.30 -20.83
C ALA A 280 0.89 -1.50 -20.39
N LYS A 281 1.06 -0.23 -20.01
CA LYS A 281 -0.02 0.71 -19.68
C LYS A 281 -0.93 0.96 -20.88
N GLN A 282 -0.34 1.23 -22.06
CA GLN A 282 -1.09 1.45 -23.31
C GLN A 282 -1.96 0.23 -23.65
N ALA A 283 -1.43 -0.97 -23.46
CA ALA A 283 -2.17 -2.21 -23.70
C ALA A 283 -3.24 -2.49 -22.64
N ALA A 284 -3.10 -1.94 -21.42
CA ALA A 284 -4.04 -2.20 -20.32
C ALA A 284 -5.29 -1.32 -20.37
N ASP A 285 -5.12 0.00 -20.51
CA ASP A 285 -6.22 0.96 -20.46
C ASP A 285 -5.99 2.22 -21.31
N LEU A 286 -5.01 2.21 -22.20
CA LEU A 286 -4.56 3.30 -23.05
C LEU A 286 -3.99 4.48 -22.26
N HIS A 287 -4.77 5.05 -21.36
CA HIS A 287 -4.36 6.10 -20.41
C HIS A 287 -5.30 6.16 -19.21
N THR A 288 -4.81 6.64 -18.09
CA THR A 288 -5.66 7.00 -16.93
C THR A 288 -6.59 8.16 -17.32
N PRO A 289 -7.85 8.19 -16.85
CA PRO A 289 -8.82 9.21 -17.23
C PRO A 289 -8.28 10.64 -17.14
N GLY A 290 -8.16 11.33 -18.29
CA GLY A 290 -7.57 12.66 -18.39
C GLY A 290 -8.35 13.72 -17.62
N PHE A 291 -9.66 13.57 -17.53
CA PHE A 291 -10.52 14.43 -16.73
C PHE A 291 -10.11 14.42 -15.25
N ASN A 292 -9.98 13.24 -14.65
CA ASN A 292 -9.61 13.10 -13.24
C ASN A 292 -8.22 13.68 -12.95
N GLN A 293 -7.27 13.51 -13.87
CA GLN A 293 -5.93 14.07 -13.75
C GLN A 293 -5.95 15.61 -13.73
N ARG A 294 -6.76 16.24 -14.60
CA ARG A 294 -6.92 17.70 -14.64
C ARG A 294 -7.61 18.23 -13.39
N VAL A 295 -8.66 17.56 -12.91
CA VAL A 295 -9.36 17.93 -11.67
C VAL A 295 -8.40 17.87 -10.48
N VAL A 296 -7.64 16.77 -10.33
CA VAL A 296 -6.66 16.65 -9.26
C VAL A 296 -5.59 17.73 -9.36
N TYR A 297 -5.02 17.97 -10.55
CA TYR A 297 -4.04 19.02 -10.73
C TYR A 297 -4.58 20.41 -10.36
N GLU A 298 -5.83 20.73 -10.78
CA GLU A 298 -6.48 21.99 -10.41
C GLU A 298 -6.66 22.18 -8.91
N VAL A 299 -6.87 21.09 -8.16
CA VAL A 299 -6.93 21.13 -6.70
C VAL A 299 -5.55 21.39 -6.09
N ILE A 300 -4.51 20.66 -6.53
CA ILE A 300 -3.23 20.61 -5.82
C ILE A 300 -2.20 21.67 -6.24
N LYS A 301 -2.31 22.23 -7.48
CA LYS A 301 -1.29 23.09 -8.10
C LYS A 301 -0.87 24.32 -7.29
N ASN A 302 -1.72 24.79 -6.38
CA ASN A 302 -1.48 25.97 -5.55
C ASN A 302 -1.22 25.63 -4.08
N GLY A 303 -0.64 24.48 -3.79
CA GLY A 303 -0.25 24.11 -2.42
C GLY A 303 -1.41 23.67 -1.52
N PHE A 304 -2.55 23.26 -2.09
CA PHE A 304 -3.71 22.80 -1.33
C PHE A 304 -3.35 21.69 -0.32
N LEU A 305 -2.53 20.72 -0.71
CA LEU A 305 -2.16 19.60 0.18
C LEU A 305 -1.42 20.05 1.43
N THR A 306 -0.65 21.15 1.37
CA THR A 306 0.07 21.70 2.52
C THR A 306 -0.89 22.12 3.66
N GLN A 307 -2.11 22.53 3.33
CA GLN A 307 -3.12 22.89 4.32
C GLN A 307 -4.06 21.72 4.64
N HIS A 308 -4.37 20.90 3.65
CA HIS A 308 -5.34 19.82 3.77
C HIS A 308 -4.81 18.60 4.53
N VAL A 309 -3.60 18.13 4.21
CA VAL A 309 -3.01 16.93 4.84
C VAL A 309 -2.86 17.06 6.35
N PRO A 310 -2.47 18.21 6.93
CA PRO A 310 -2.48 18.39 8.39
C PRO A 310 -3.83 18.14 9.05
N THR A 311 -4.95 18.45 8.39
CA THR A 311 -6.29 18.18 8.93
C THR A 311 -6.59 16.68 9.00
N ILE A 312 -6.16 15.92 7.98
CA ILE A 312 -6.24 14.46 7.97
C ILE A 312 -5.40 13.88 9.11
N ARG A 313 -4.15 14.33 9.24
CA ARG A 313 -3.22 13.88 10.30
C ARG A 313 -3.78 14.10 11.68
N ALA A 314 -4.32 15.30 11.96
CA ALA A 314 -4.91 15.63 13.26
C ALA A 314 -6.08 14.71 13.59
N ARG A 315 -6.98 14.47 12.64
CA ARG A 315 -8.10 13.54 12.81
C ARG A 315 -7.61 12.11 13.07
N TYR A 316 -6.71 11.60 12.26
CA TYR A 316 -6.22 10.22 12.39
C TYR A 316 -5.40 10.03 13.67
N LYS A 317 -4.68 11.06 14.12
CA LYS A 317 -3.99 11.03 15.41
C LYS A 317 -4.95 10.85 16.57
N LEU A 318 -6.08 11.62 16.60
CA LEU A 318 -7.13 11.44 17.62
C LEU A 318 -7.71 10.03 17.63
N GLN A 319 -7.95 9.46 16.46
CA GLN A 319 -8.47 8.09 16.33
C GLN A 319 -7.42 7.04 16.74
N ARG A 320 -6.13 7.24 16.38
CA ARG A 320 -5.02 6.41 16.84
C ARG A 320 -4.91 6.43 18.37
N ASP A 321 -4.98 7.61 18.98
CA ASP A 321 -4.87 7.76 20.43
C ASP A 321 -6.05 7.11 21.14
N ALA A 322 -7.27 7.25 20.57
CA ALA A 322 -8.46 6.54 21.07
C ALA A 322 -8.30 5.02 21.01
N MET A 323 -7.74 4.49 19.89
CA MET A 323 -7.47 3.06 19.73
C MET A 323 -6.41 2.56 20.73
N SER A 324 -5.31 3.29 20.89
CA SER A 324 -4.29 2.97 21.88
C SER A 324 -4.86 2.91 23.27
N GLY A 325 -5.60 3.96 23.70
CA GLY A 325 -6.23 3.99 25.02
C GLY A 325 -7.29 2.89 25.21
N ALA A 326 -8.02 2.51 24.16
CA ALA A 326 -8.98 1.41 24.24
C ALA A 326 -8.27 0.05 24.38
N LEU A 327 -7.19 -0.18 23.63
CA LEU A 327 -6.37 -1.39 23.77
C LEU A 327 -5.80 -1.50 25.19
N ASP A 328 -5.27 -0.41 25.74
CA ASP A 328 -4.73 -0.40 27.10
C ASP A 328 -5.82 -0.70 28.15
N ARG A 329 -7.03 -0.15 28.01
CA ARG A 329 -8.13 -0.41 28.94
C ARG A 329 -8.67 -1.82 28.87
N HIS A 330 -8.90 -2.35 27.67
CA HIS A 330 -9.67 -3.57 27.49
C HIS A 330 -8.78 -4.80 27.29
N MET A 331 -7.55 -4.63 26.75
CA MET A 331 -6.68 -5.75 26.34
C MET A 331 -5.46 -5.95 27.27
N GLN A 332 -5.18 -5.03 28.21
CA GLN A 332 -4.00 -5.07 29.08
C GLN A 332 -3.86 -6.40 29.83
N ARG A 333 -4.98 -6.98 30.27
CA ARG A 333 -4.96 -8.29 30.96
C ARG A 333 -4.48 -9.46 30.11
N LEU A 334 -4.58 -9.31 28.79
CA LEU A 334 -4.17 -10.34 27.82
C LEU A 334 -2.69 -10.24 27.46
N VAL A 335 -1.99 -9.16 27.85
CA VAL A 335 -0.55 -8.98 27.59
C VAL A 335 0.26 -10.07 28.28
N ALA A 336 -0.08 -10.47 29.51
CA ALA A 336 0.56 -11.58 30.21
C ALA A 336 0.41 -12.92 29.48
N GLY A 337 -0.67 -13.09 28.71
CA GLY A 337 -0.92 -14.25 27.86
C GLY A 337 -0.25 -14.20 26.48
N GLY A 338 0.50 -13.13 26.16
CA GLY A 338 1.22 -12.98 24.91
C GLY A 338 0.57 -12.04 23.89
N CYS A 339 -0.48 -11.30 24.26
CA CYS A 339 -1.04 -10.26 23.41
C CYS A 339 -0.09 -9.07 23.32
N ARG A 340 0.18 -8.58 22.10
CA ARG A 340 1.11 -7.45 21.86
C ARG A 340 0.63 -6.57 20.73
N TRP A 341 0.93 -5.27 20.82
CA TRP A 341 0.75 -4.29 19.76
C TRP A 341 1.77 -3.17 19.89
N GLN A 342 2.05 -2.50 18.77
CA GLN A 342 2.79 -1.25 18.73
C GLN A 342 1.84 -0.11 18.42
N VAL A 343 2.07 1.07 19.03
CA VAL A 343 1.32 2.29 18.68
C VAL A 343 1.95 2.89 17.43
N PRO A 344 1.21 2.97 16.31
CA PRO A 344 1.77 3.49 15.07
C PRO A 344 2.03 5.00 15.17
N VAL A 345 3.12 5.46 14.55
CA VAL A 345 3.50 6.87 14.48
C VAL A 345 2.91 7.60 13.27
N GLY A 346 2.10 6.90 12.50
CA GLY A 346 1.41 7.39 11.30
C GLY A 346 0.53 6.32 10.67
N GLY A 347 0.01 6.60 9.47
CA GLY A 347 -0.78 5.65 8.70
C GLY A 347 -2.18 5.43 9.23
N MET A 348 -2.65 4.20 9.13
CA MET A 348 -4.08 3.87 9.29
C MET A 348 -4.33 2.62 10.14
N PHE A 349 -3.30 1.90 10.61
CA PHE A 349 -3.43 0.54 11.10
C PHE A 349 -2.70 0.29 12.40
N PHE A 350 -3.34 -0.51 13.27
CA PHE A 350 -2.70 -1.26 14.34
C PHE A 350 -2.54 -2.72 13.91
N TRP A 351 -1.43 -3.31 14.28
CA TRP A 351 -1.15 -4.73 14.16
C TRP A 351 -1.07 -5.37 15.54
N LEU A 352 -1.91 -6.37 15.76
CA LEU A 352 -1.95 -7.09 17.02
C LEU A 352 -1.44 -8.52 16.83
N THR A 353 -0.61 -8.97 17.75
CA THR A 353 -0.33 -10.39 17.98
C THR A 353 -1.15 -10.84 19.16
N LEU A 354 -1.93 -11.89 19.00
CA LEU A 354 -2.75 -12.52 20.03
C LEU A 354 -1.96 -13.63 20.73
N PRO A 355 -2.44 -14.19 21.85
CA PRO A 355 -1.85 -15.39 22.45
C PRO A 355 -1.65 -16.51 21.41
N PRO A 356 -0.57 -17.32 21.51
CA PRO A 356 -0.20 -18.27 20.47
C PRO A 356 -1.24 -19.35 20.13
N HIS A 357 -2.16 -19.64 21.06
CA HIS A 357 -3.23 -20.64 20.89
C HIS A 357 -4.47 -20.08 20.17
N ILE A 358 -4.53 -18.77 19.94
CA ILE A 358 -5.68 -18.11 19.31
C ILE A 358 -5.47 -18.05 17.80
N ASP A 359 -6.43 -18.57 17.04
CA ASP A 359 -6.54 -18.35 15.60
C ASP A 359 -7.48 -17.17 15.32
N ALA A 360 -6.93 -16.08 14.78
CA ALA A 360 -7.68 -14.86 14.49
C ALA A 360 -8.76 -15.07 13.39
N ALA A 361 -8.57 -16.02 12.47
CA ALA A 361 -9.59 -16.33 11.48
C ALA A 361 -10.76 -17.10 12.11
N ALA A 362 -10.46 -18.06 13.00
CA ALA A 362 -11.49 -18.79 13.73
C ALA A 362 -12.22 -17.92 14.78
N LEU A 363 -11.56 -16.87 15.31
CA LEU A 363 -12.13 -15.93 16.26
C LEU A 363 -13.08 -14.91 15.59
N LEU A 364 -12.88 -14.58 14.30
CA LEU A 364 -13.61 -13.52 13.60
C LEU A 364 -15.14 -13.66 13.68
N PRO A 365 -15.78 -14.83 13.51
CA PRO A 365 -17.23 -14.97 13.66
C PRO A 365 -17.75 -14.50 15.02
N ARG A 366 -17.06 -14.85 16.12
CA ARG A 366 -17.42 -14.41 17.47
C ARG A 366 -17.28 -12.89 17.67
N ALA A 367 -16.21 -12.29 17.08
CA ALA A 367 -16.05 -10.85 17.10
C ALA A 367 -17.19 -10.16 16.35
N VAL A 368 -17.63 -10.72 15.22
CA VAL A 368 -18.78 -10.21 14.45
C VAL A 368 -20.07 -10.32 15.26
N GLU A 369 -20.30 -11.41 15.94
CA GLU A 369 -21.44 -11.58 16.86
C GLU A 369 -21.42 -10.59 18.01
N ALA A 370 -20.22 -10.24 18.49
CA ALA A 370 -20.02 -9.19 19.50
C ALA A 370 -20.10 -7.74 18.93
N GLY A 371 -20.32 -7.57 17.62
CA GLY A 371 -20.59 -6.29 16.96
C GLY A 371 -19.34 -5.58 16.40
N MET A 372 -18.22 -6.29 16.18
CA MET A 372 -17.05 -5.70 15.55
C MET A 372 -16.40 -6.62 14.53
N ALA A 373 -15.61 -6.05 13.59
CA ALA A 373 -14.84 -6.83 12.65
C ALA A 373 -13.43 -6.27 12.39
N TYR A 374 -12.49 -7.18 12.13
CA TYR A 374 -11.08 -6.92 11.83
C TYR A 374 -10.62 -7.76 10.62
N VAL A 375 -9.36 -7.63 10.22
CA VAL A 375 -8.75 -8.53 9.21
C VAL A 375 -7.81 -9.50 9.90
N PRO A 376 -8.04 -10.84 9.80
CA PRO A 376 -7.07 -11.84 10.25
C PRO A 376 -5.72 -11.69 9.55
N GLY A 377 -4.64 -11.82 10.31
CA GLY A 377 -3.31 -11.49 9.84
C GLY A 377 -2.69 -12.50 8.90
N SER A 378 -3.09 -13.75 8.96
CA SER A 378 -2.53 -14.84 8.12
C SER A 378 -2.54 -14.56 6.62
N ALA A 379 -3.55 -13.77 6.15
CA ALA A 379 -3.69 -13.38 4.74
C ALA A 379 -2.55 -12.46 4.24
N PHE A 380 -1.84 -11.77 5.13
CA PHE A 380 -0.76 -10.85 4.77
C PHE A 380 0.61 -11.54 4.67
N PHE A 381 0.69 -12.83 4.93
CA PHE A 381 1.93 -13.61 4.81
C PHE A 381 1.93 -14.39 3.49
N PRO A 382 3.00 -14.32 2.70
CA PRO A 382 3.06 -14.95 1.38
C PRO A 382 2.88 -16.48 1.44
N HIS A 383 3.27 -17.09 2.55
CA HIS A 383 3.16 -18.54 2.77
C HIS A 383 2.11 -18.91 3.84
N GLY A 384 1.26 -17.94 4.24
CA GLY A 384 0.35 -18.15 5.37
C GLY A 384 1.08 -18.24 6.71
N GLY A 385 0.45 -18.89 7.69
CA GLY A 385 0.98 -18.95 9.07
C GLY A 385 0.57 -17.74 9.90
N HIS A 386 1.20 -17.57 11.08
CA HIS A 386 0.93 -16.46 11.99
C HIS A 386 -0.56 -16.24 12.28
N ALA A 387 -1.28 -17.36 12.49
CA ALA A 387 -2.73 -17.37 12.66
C ALA A 387 -3.21 -16.49 13.83
N ASN A 388 -2.33 -16.25 14.82
CA ASN A 388 -2.59 -15.41 15.98
C ASN A 388 -2.33 -13.91 15.75
N THR A 389 -2.44 -13.41 14.53
CA THR A 389 -2.27 -12.00 14.23
C THR A 389 -3.51 -11.39 13.60
N LEU A 390 -3.71 -10.09 13.78
CA LEU A 390 -4.80 -9.36 13.16
C LEU A 390 -4.46 -7.88 12.92
N ARG A 391 -5.16 -7.26 11.96
CA ARG A 391 -5.06 -5.83 11.64
C ARG A 391 -6.34 -5.10 12.03
N LEU A 392 -6.20 -3.97 12.74
CA LEU A 392 -7.26 -3.00 13.00
C LEU A 392 -7.01 -1.70 12.25
N SER A 393 -8.04 -1.17 11.58
CA SER A 393 -8.02 0.18 11.02
C SER A 393 -8.74 1.14 11.97
N PHE A 394 -8.12 2.28 12.26
CA PHE A 394 -8.71 3.26 13.20
C PHE A 394 -9.36 4.47 12.52
N VAL A 395 -9.20 4.65 11.21
CA VAL A 395 -9.47 5.95 10.54
C VAL A 395 -10.93 6.19 10.15
N THR A 396 -11.77 5.16 10.16
CA THR A 396 -13.19 5.27 9.75
C THR A 396 -14.19 5.26 10.89
N ALA A 397 -13.77 4.89 12.10
CA ALA A 397 -14.61 4.82 13.27
C ALA A 397 -14.41 6.03 14.18
N SER A 398 -15.46 6.48 14.88
CA SER A 398 -15.33 7.52 15.91
C SER A 398 -14.58 6.99 17.14
N PRO A 399 -14.02 7.86 18.01
CA PRO A 399 -13.38 7.42 19.25
C PRO A 399 -14.28 6.52 20.12
N GLN A 400 -15.57 6.80 20.18
CA GLN A 400 -16.57 6.01 20.94
C GLN A 400 -16.78 4.63 20.29
N GLN A 401 -16.91 4.59 18.96
CA GLN A 401 -17.01 3.34 18.23
C GLN A 401 -15.74 2.47 18.38
N ILE A 402 -14.57 3.09 18.37
CA ILE A 402 -13.28 2.40 18.59
C ILE A 402 -13.28 1.75 19.97
N ASP A 403 -13.66 2.47 21.02
CA ASP A 403 -13.69 1.93 22.38
C ASP A 403 -14.66 0.74 22.50
N THR A 404 -15.87 0.89 21.94
CA THR A 404 -16.89 -0.17 21.90
C THR A 404 -16.36 -1.42 21.13
N ALA A 405 -15.73 -1.22 19.98
CA ALA A 405 -15.22 -2.32 19.17
C ALA A 405 -14.06 -3.07 19.84
N VAL A 406 -13.14 -2.35 20.51
CA VAL A 406 -12.04 -2.98 21.25
C VAL A 406 -12.55 -3.72 22.48
N ALA A 407 -13.56 -3.20 23.17
CA ALA A 407 -14.23 -3.93 24.26
C ALA A 407 -14.88 -5.23 23.75
N ALA A 408 -15.56 -5.20 22.61
CA ALA A 408 -16.15 -6.38 21.98
C ALA A 408 -15.07 -7.42 21.57
N LEU A 409 -13.92 -6.97 21.05
CA LEU A 409 -12.79 -7.86 20.73
C LEU A 409 -12.26 -8.54 22.01
N ALA A 410 -12.10 -7.78 23.09
CA ALA A 410 -11.63 -8.32 24.37
C ALA A 410 -12.61 -9.36 24.95
N GLN A 411 -13.94 -9.13 24.80
CA GLN A 411 -14.97 -10.10 25.19
C GLN A 411 -14.89 -11.38 24.35
N ALA A 412 -14.77 -11.25 23.01
CA ALA A 412 -14.65 -12.40 22.12
C ALA A 412 -13.42 -13.25 22.44
N LEU A 413 -12.29 -12.62 22.79
CA LEU A 413 -11.05 -13.29 23.21
C LEU A 413 -11.19 -13.99 24.59
N ALA A 414 -11.94 -13.41 25.53
CA ALA A 414 -12.16 -14.03 26.83
C ALA A 414 -13.02 -15.30 26.77
N SER A 415 -13.74 -15.50 25.65
CA SER A 415 -14.62 -16.64 25.41
C SER A 415 -13.95 -17.69 24.48
N ALA A 416 -12.73 -17.45 24.01
CA ALA A 416 -12.01 -18.30 23.07
C ALA A 416 -11.07 -19.26 23.79
#